data_69ab48fbd6fe85b45d7cae030b63f4ad
#
_entry.id   69ab48fbd6fe85b45d7cae030b63f4ad
#
_cell.length_a   1.000
_cell.length_b   1.000
_cell.length_c   1.000
_cell.angle_alpha   90.00
_cell.angle_beta   90.00
_cell.angle_gamma   90.00
#
_symmetry.space_group_name_H-M   'P 1'
#
loop_
_entity.id
_entity.type
_entity.pdbx_description
1 polymer ?
#
loop_
_entity_poly.entity_id
_entity_poly.type
_entity_poly.pdbx_seq_one_letter_code
_entity_poly.pdbx_strand_id
1 'polypeptide(L)'
;MRFLKQFFFALIFSSVCIQLQATVDVVVETKVFHRPGSNSLVEVNMAFLAGSMVNSTDARGLTITQIEALTLIEQDGKIAAYAKTVISGTPRADSLQVDMLHQEIFDLAPGNYVVTLEIKDLNNSDTTLTRYNAPLTVPALGPEVSVSDILVAERFEKAMEGTPSKFGYTVVPLLTDYFPKEISNLSFYAEVYGAEEMLGKDSLYLLTYQVETFESRKPYGQLKITNRVKAKSVEPVFAEFDISTLPSGNYLAAVEVFNRAGVLLARSEQFFQRNNKITLQYDLQALDELNIGNTFVGAYTDTDTLAEHIASFRPIADALERKIIDDRWKDRDLDLMQRFFYTFWTNRSNDPESAWRSYRAEVIKVNKIYGCRNMRGYQTDRGYVYLKYGPPNTQMDRLQELDAYPYTIWHYYRAGRYSNKRFIFYQPDLVTNCMVLLHSEVPGEMQNPRWNQILHERNVAMPNVDPAQVGTQSGGRADEFFDMPR
;
A
#
# COMPACT_ATOMS: atom_id res chain seq x y z
N MET A 1 -3.73 -63.75 -52.48
CA MET A 1 -4.75 -62.71 -52.47
C MET A 1 -5.11 -62.41 -51.04
N ARG A 2 -4.54 -61.35 -50.45
CA ARG A 2 -4.94 -60.86 -49.13
C ARG A 2 -5.13 -59.33 -49.25
N PHE A 3 -6.34 -58.88 -49.11
CA PHE A 3 -6.71 -57.45 -49.11
C PHE A 3 -6.34 -56.86 -47.76
N LEU A 4 -5.46 -55.86 -47.80
CA LEU A 4 -5.09 -54.98 -46.66
C LEU A 4 -6.04 -53.78 -46.66
N LYS A 5 -6.98 -53.72 -45.71
CA LYS A 5 -7.81 -52.54 -45.48
C LYS A 5 -7.00 -51.52 -44.65
N GLN A 6 -6.61 -50.42 -45.27
CA GLN A 6 -6.07 -49.25 -44.56
C GLN A 6 -7.22 -48.50 -43.92
N PHE A 7 -7.21 -48.42 -42.58
CA PHE A 7 -8.05 -47.53 -41.79
C PHE A 7 -7.33 -46.16 -41.70
N PHE A 8 -7.88 -45.15 -42.35
CA PHE A 8 -7.46 -43.76 -42.17
C PHE A 8 -8.14 -43.24 -40.90
N PHE A 9 -7.38 -43.02 -39.84
CA PHE A 9 -7.83 -42.33 -38.64
C PHE A 9 -7.65 -40.83 -38.89
N ALA A 10 -8.73 -40.11 -39.19
CA ALA A 10 -8.73 -38.64 -39.26
C ALA A 10 -8.72 -38.10 -37.81
N LEU A 11 -7.57 -37.61 -37.41
CA LEU A 11 -7.44 -36.84 -36.18
C LEU A 11 -8.08 -35.45 -36.40
N ILE A 12 -9.30 -35.27 -35.88
CA ILE A 12 -9.93 -33.94 -35.80
C ILE A 12 -9.22 -33.20 -34.68
N PHE A 13 -8.31 -32.28 -35.04
CA PHE A 13 -7.76 -31.28 -34.14
C PHE A 13 -8.89 -30.28 -33.85
N SER A 14 -9.63 -30.49 -32.78
CA SER A 14 -10.50 -29.47 -32.23
C SER A 14 -9.61 -28.37 -31.66
N SER A 15 -9.49 -27.27 -32.43
CA SER A 15 -8.85 -26.03 -31.95
C SER A 15 -9.78 -25.44 -30.90
N VAL A 16 -9.52 -25.73 -29.63
CA VAL A 16 -10.16 -24.99 -28.51
C VAL A 16 -9.54 -23.62 -28.51
N CYS A 17 -10.24 -22.64 -29.10
CA CYS A 17 -9.95 -21.23 -28.85
C CYS A 17 -10.22 -20.95 -27.38
N ILE A 18 -9.17 -20.85 -26.60
CA ILE A 18 -9.23 -20.31 -25.24
C ILE A 18 -9.49 -18.82 -25.40
N GLN A 19 -10.72 -18.40 -25.13
CA GLN A 19 -11.02 -16.99 -24.96
C GLN A 19 -10.43 -16.58 -23.61
N LEU A 20 -9.29 -15.87 -23.64
CA LEU A 20 -8.82 -15.09 -22.50
C LEU A 20 -9.89 -14.01 -22.28
N GLN A 21 -10.64 -14.11 -21.17
CA GLN A 21 -11.50 -13.03 -20.75
C GLN A 21 -10.60 -11.86 -20.35
N ALA A 22 -10.55 -10.84 -21.19
CA ALA A 22 -9.85 -9.61 -20.87
C ALA A 22 -10.71 -8.80 -19.88
N THR A 23 -10.37 -8.84 -18.60
CA THR A 23 -10.89 -7.92 -17.60
C THR A 23 -10.16 -6.59 -17.71
N VAL A 24 -10.89 -5.48 -17.58
CA VAL A 24 -10.27 -4.15 -17.55
C VAL A 24 -9.59 -3.94 -16.19
N ASP A 25 -8.29 -3.75 -16.19
CA ASP A 25 -7.55 -3.40 -14.98
C ASP A 25 -7.72 -1.90 -14.68
N VAL A 26 -8.12 -1.58 -13.47
CA VAL A 26 -8.28 -0.20 -13.00
C VAL A 26 -7.64 0.00 -11.64
N VAL A 27 -6.97 1.13 -11.47
CA VAL A 27 -6.57 1.62 -10.15
C VAL A 27 -7.61 2.63 -9.68
N VAL A 28 -8.16 2.43 -8.49
CA VAL A 28 -9.19 3.28 -7.91
C VAL A 28 -8.70 3.85 -6.58
N GLU A 29 -8.79 5.14 -6.43
CA GLU A 29 -8.48 5.84 -5.19
C GLU A 29 -9.62 6.79 -4.80
N THR A 30 -10.05 6.76 -3.55
CA THR A 30 -11.03 7.70 -3.01
C THR A 30 -10.34 8.71 -2.10
N LYS A 31 -10.71 9.99 -2.22
CA LYS A 31 -10.22 11.09 -1.36
C LYS A 31 -11.40 11.90 -0.84
N VAL A 32 -11.34 12.24 0.44
CA VAL A 32 -12.37 13.02 1.12
C VAL A 32 -11.88 14.43 1.40
N PHE A 33 -12.63 15.42 0.88
CA PHE A 33 -12.41 16.84 1.14
C PHE A 33 -13.66 17.42 1.79
N HIS A 34 -13.50 18.28 2.78
CA HIS A 34 -14.62 18.85 3.50
C HIS A 34 -15.01 20.23 2.96
N ARG A 35 -16.30 20.52 2.97
CA ARG A 35 -16.83 21.87 2.78
C ARG A 35 -17.43 22.34 4.10
N PRO A 36 -16.83 23.34 4.77
CA PRO A 36 -17.39 23.87 6.02
C PRO A 36 -18.88 24.25 5.87
N GLY A 37 -19.71 23.75 6.78
CA GLY A 37 -21.16 23.99 6.76
C GLY A 37 -21.96 23.20 5.71
N SER A 38 -21.36 22.21 5.04
CA SER A 38 -21.99 21.38 4.01
C SER A 38 -21.50 19.92 4.13
N ASN A 39 -22.02 19.06 3.26
CA ASN A 39 -21.49 17.71 3.09
C ASN A 39 -20.06 17.71 2.57
N SER A 40 -19.38 16.59 2.69
CA SER A 40 -18.04 16.38 2.16
C SER A 40 -18.08 16.08 0.67
N LEU A 41 -17.02 16.49 -0.03
CA LEU A 41 -16.74 16.05 -1.40
C LEU A 41 -15.90 14.79 -1.36
N VAL A 42 -16.41 13.74 -1.96
CA VAL A 42 -15.68 12.50 -2.18
C VAL A 42 -15.28 12.43 -3.64
N GLU A 43 -13.97 12.39 -3.87
CA GLU A 43 -13.41 12.20 -5.20
C GLU A 43 -13.11 10.72 -5.39
N VAL A 44 -13.66 10.13 -6.45
CA VAL A 44 -13.34 8.78 -6.92
C VAL A 44 -12.47 8.96 -8.16
N ASN A 45 -11.19 8.71 -7.99
CA ASN A 45 -10.18 8.82 -9.04
C ASN A 45 -9.92 7.43 -9.62
N MET A 46 -9.95 7.30 -10.94
CA MET A 46 -9.83 6.05 -11.67
C MET A 46 -8.74 6.15 -12.74
N ALA A 47 -7.84 5.17 -12.80
CA ALA A 47 -6.87 5.02 -13.90
C ALA A 47 -7.10 3.65 -14.55
N PHE A 48 -7.61 3.64 -15.77
CA PHE A 48 -7.81 2.44 -16.57
C PHE A 48 -6.52 2.13 -17.31
N LEU A 49 -5.95 0.93 -17.06
CA LEU A 49 -4.63 0.57 -17.57
C LEU A 49 -4.71 0.19 -19.06
N ALA A 50 -3.92 0.85 -19.86
CA ALA A 50 -3.90 0.74 -21.31
C ALA A 50 -3.83 -0.71 -21.82
N GLY A 51 -2.96 -1.55 -21.23
CA GLY A 51 -2.72 -2.92 -21.65
C GLY A 51 -3.89 -3.89 -21.44
N SER A 52 -4.91 -3.49 -20.66
CA SER A 52 -6.09 -4.33 -20.34
C SER A 52 -7.33 -3.99 -21.18
N MET A 53 -7.29 -2.90 -21.96
CA MET A 53 -8.42 -2.41 -22.75
C MET A 53 -8.31 -2.82 -24.21
N VAL A 54 -9.45 -3.01 -24.87
CA VAL A 54 -9.52 -3.32 -26.29
C VAL A 54 -9.61 -2.03 -27.10
N ASN A 55 -8.79 -1.95 -28.16
CA ASN A 55 -8.85 -0.85 -29.12
C ASN A 55 -9.86 -1.16 -30.22
N SER A 56 -10.55 -0.14 -30.69
CA SER A 56 -11.29 -0.14 -31.97
C SER A 56 -10.77 0.96 -32.90
N THR A 57 -11.26 0.97 -34.12
CA THR A 57 -10.89 1.99 -35.11
C THR A 57 -12.13 2.82 -35.44
N ASP A 58 -12.03 4.15 -35.31
CA ASP A 58 -13.11 5.07 -35.65
C ASP A 58 -13.27 5.25 -37.19
N ALA A 59 -14.31 5.94 -37.60
CA ALA A 59 -14.59 6.18 -39.03
C ALA A 59 -13.46 6.95 -39.79
N ARG A 60 -12.54 7.58 -39.08
CA ARG A 60 -11.39 8.29 -39.60
C ARG A 60 -10.12 7.45 -39.64
N GLY A 61 -10.20 6.16 -39.23
CA GLY A 61 -9.04 5.26 -39.14
C GLY A 61 -8.18 5.48 -37.91
N LEU A 62 -8.67 6.22 -36.87
CA LEU A 62 -7.95 6.47 -35.63
C LEU A 62 -8.28 5.40 -34.59
N THR A 63 -7.27 4.99 -33.85
CA THR A 63 -7.43 4.09 -32.72
C THR A 63 -8.16 4.80 -31.58
N ILE A 64 -9.22 4.17 -31.05
CA ILE A 64 -10.04 4.68 -29.94
C ILE A 64 -10.30 3.56 -28.92
N THR A 65 -10.32 3.94 -27.65
CA THR A 65 -10.69 3.09 -26.53
C THR A 65 -11.90 3.68 -25.83
N GLN A 66 -12.89 2.86 -25.46
CA GLN A 66 -14.12 3.34 -24.78
C GLN A 66 -14.51 2.38 -23.66
N ILE A 67 -14.71 2.95 -22.46
CA ILE A 67 -15.11 2.26 -21.25
C ILE A 67 -16.43 2.87 -20.75
N GLU A 68 -17.40 2.04 -20.42
CA GLU A 68 -18.53 2.44 -19.59
C GLU A 68 -18.21 2.12 -18.14
N ALA A 69 -18.20 3.12 -17.27
CA ALA A 69 -18.04 2.98 -15.83
C ALA A 69 -19.35 3.34 -15.12
N LEU A 70 -19.81 2.49 -14.21
CA LEU A 70 -20.89 2.74 -13.29
C LEU A 70 -20.35 2.71 -11.87
N THR A 71 -20.31 3.87 -11.23
CA THR A 71 -19.94 4.01 -9.82
C THR A 71 -21.21 4.06 -8.98
N LEU A 72 -21.32 3.15 -8.01
CA LEU A 72 -22.40 3.12 -7.02
C LEU A 72 -21.80 3.37 -5.65
N ILE A 73 -22.41 4.26 -4.87
CA ILE A 73 -22.05 4.50 -3.47
C ILE A 73 -23.23 4.12 -2.62
N GLU A 74 -23.06 3.11 -1.78
CA GLU A 74 -24.13 2.50 -1.00
C GLU A 74 -23.90 2.67 0.50
N GLN A 75 -24.95 2.92 1.23
CA GLN A 75 -25.00 2.95 2.68
C GLN A 75 -26.16 2.06 3.16
N ASP A 76 -25.88 1.11 4.04
CA ASP A 76 -26.87 0.18 4.59
C ASP A 76 -27.73 -0.52 3.51
N GLY A 77 -27.09 -0.89 2.38
CA GLY A 77 -27.74 -1.55 1.25
C GLY A 77 -28.65 -0.65 0.40
N LYS A 78 -28.54 0.67 0.56
CA LYS A 78 -29.27 1.66 -0.26
C LYS A 78 -28.28 2.53 -1.02
N ILE A 79 -28.60 2.82 -2.27
CA ILE A 79 -27.80 3.73 -3.10
C ILE A 79 -27.93 5.14 -2.55
N ALA A 80 -26.83 5.70 -2.09
CA ALA A 80 -26.70 7.08 -1.63
C ALA A 80 -26.37 8.03 -2.79
N ALA A 81 -25.48 7.57 -3.71
CA ALA A 81 -25.12 8.31 -4.91
C ALA A 81 -24.69 7.33 -6.01
N TYR A 82 -24.74 7.76 -7.26
CA TYR A 82 -24.23 7.01 -8.39
C TYR A 82 -23.83 7.94 -9.55
N ALA A 83 -22.93 7.44 -10.38
CA ALA A 83 -22.62 8.04 -11.67
C ALA A 83 -22.47 6.93 -12.72
N LYS A 84 -22.92 7.19 -13.94
CA LYS A 84 -22.71 6.32 -15.09
C LYS A 84 -22.13 7.14 -16.22
N THR A 85 -20.89 6.83 -16.61
CA THR A 85 -20.12 7.63 -17.55
C THR A 85 -19.50 6.76 -18.63
N VAL A 86 -19.52 7.24 -19.88
CA VAL A 86 -18.73 6.67 -20.96
C VAL A 86 -17.45 7.49 -21.11
N ILE A 87 -16.33 6.83 -20.84
CA ILE A 87 -15.00 7.42 -20.88
C ILE A 87 -14.36 7.02 -22.21
N SER A 88 -13.90 7.99 -22.97
CA SER A 88 -13.29 7.76 -24.27
C SER A 88 -11.84 8.24 -24.25
N GLY A 89 -10.93 7.39 -24.69
CA GLY A 89 -9.54 7.78 -24.92
C GLY A 89 -9.44 8.80 -26.06
N THR A 90 -8.35 9.57 -26.05
CA THR A 90 -8.06 10.50 -27.17
C THR A 90 -7.79 9.70 -28.44
N PRO A 91 -8.53 9.96 -29.56
CA PRO A 91 -8.28 9.25 -30.81
C PRO A 91 -6.85 9.46 -31.33
N ARG A 92 -6.17 8.39 -31.73
CA ARG A 92 -4.75 8.41 -32.12
C ARG A 92 -4.53 7.74 -33.48
N ALA A 93 -3.55 8.26 -34.22
CA ALA A 93 -3.12 7.67 -35.50
C ALA A 93 -2.17 6.46 -35.30
N ASP A 94 -1.57 6.34 -34.11
CA ASP A 94 -0.73 5.21 -33.73
C ASP A 94 -1.54 4.16 -32.93
N SER A 95 -1.05 2.95 -32.85
CA SER A 95 -1.65 1.87 -32.05
C SER A 95 -1.21 1.90 -30.57
N LEU A 96 -0.56 2.98 -30.14
CA LEU A 96 -0.08 3.11 -28.77
C LEU A 96 -1.26 3.25 -27.81
N GLN A 97 -1.32 2.36 -26.84
CA GLN A 97 -2.31 2.44 -25.76
C GLN A 97 -1.80 3.38 -24.67
N VAL A 98 -2.68 4.19 -24.12
CA VAL A 98 -2.40 5.13 -23.04
C VAL A 98 -3.43 4.94 -21.94
N ASP A 99 -2.98 4.98 -20.69
CA ASP A 99 -3.87 4.93 -19.54
C ASP A 99 -4.89 6.07 -19.59
N MET A 100 -6.12 5.78 -19.21
CA MET A 100 -7.18 6.77 -19.17
C MET A 100 -7.48 7.16 -17.73
N LEU A 101 -7.31 8.43 -17.40
CA LEU A 101 -7.68 8.98 -16.10
C LEU A 101 -9.10 9.51 -16.15
N HIS A 102 -9.88 9.22 -15.10
CA HIS A 102 -11.20 9.75 -14.91
C HIS A 102 -11.46 10.07 -13.43
N GLN A 103 -12.18 11.13 -13.17
CA GLN A 103 -12.55 11.56 -11.82
C GLN A 103 -14.05 11.78 -11.74
N GLU A 104 -14.66 11.25 -10.70
CA GLU A 104 -16.03 11.53 -10.31
C GLU A 104 -16.05 12.17 -8.93
N ILE A 105 -16.97 13.12 -8.72
CA ILE A 105 -17.08 13.85 -7.47
C ILE A 105 -18.50 13.68 -6.93
N PHE A 106 -18.59 13.20 -5.68
CA PHE A 106 -19.85 12.97 -5.00
C PHE A 106 -19.97 13.85 -3.76
N ASP A 107 -21.17 14.31 -3.48
CA ASP A 107 -21.52 15.07 -2.29
C ASP A 107 -22.14 14.10 -1.28
N LEU A 108 -21.40 13.76 -0.20
CA LEU A 108 -21.82 12.74 0.76
C LEU A 108 -21.85 13.27 2.19
N ALA A 109 -22.88 12.90 2.92
CA ALA A 109 -22.95 13.13 4.37
C ALA A 109 -21.89 12.27 5.11
N PRO A 110 -21.52 12.63 6.34
CA PRO A 110 -20.67 11.77 7.17
C PRO A 110 -21.30 10.39 7.36
N GLY A 111 -20.49 9.33 7.20
CA GLY A 111 -20.97 7.95 7.31
C GLY A 111 -19.99 6.92 6.76
N ASN A 112 -20.38 5.65 6.84
CA ASN A 112 -19.66 4.54 6.24
C ASN A 112 -20.42 4.07 5.01
N TYR A 113 -19.72 3.91 3.91
CA TYR A 113 -20.25 3.57 2.60
C TYR A 113 -19.46 2.41 1.99
N VAL A 114 -20.03 1.80 0.97
CA VAL A 114 -19.34 0.89 0.06
C VAL A 114 -19.37 1.53 -1.32
N VAL A 115 -18.21 1.69 -1.93
CA VAL A 115 -18.08 2.12 -3.33
C VAL A 115 -17.99 0.85 -4.17
N THR A 116 -18.93 0.70 -5.09
CA THR A 116 -18.92 -0.36 -6.10
C THR A 116 -18.67 0.26 -7.46
N LEU A 117 -17.66 -0.20 -8.17
CA LEU A 117 -17.35 0.20 -9.54
C LEU A 117 -17.59 -0.98 -10.48
N GLU A 118 -18.48 -0.81 -11.45
CA GLU A 118 -18.74 -1.74 -12.53
C GLU A 118 -18.21 -1.18 -13.85
N ILE A 119 -17.37 -1.94 -14.54
CA ILE A 119 -16.67 -1.49 -15.73
C ILE A 119 -17.03 -2.42 -16.89
N LYS A 120 -17.35 -1.82 -18.03
CA LYS A 120 -17.58 -2.51 -19.29
C LYS A 120 -16.68 -1.91 -20.38
N ASP A 121 -15.88 -2.75 -21.02
CA ASP A 121 -15.17 -2.35 -22.23
C ASP A 121 -16.14 -2.37 -23.41
N LEU A 122 -16.40 -1.21 -24.00
CA LEU A 122 -17.37 -1.08 -25.09
C LEU A 122 -16.83 -1.57 -26.44
N ASN A 123 -15.50 -1.74 -26.54
CA ASN A 123 -14.83 -2.26 -27.73
C ASN A 123 -14.64 -3.78 -27.66
N ASN A 124 -14.89 -4.39 -26.51
CA ASN A 124 -14.82 -5.83 -26.35
C ASN A 124 -16.15 -6.48 -26.73
N SER A 125 -16.11 -7.54 -27.53
CA SER A 125 -17.30 -8.36 -27.85
C SER A 125 -17.81 -9.16 -26.64
N ASP A 126 -16.95 -9.39 -25.65
CA ASP A 126 -17.33 -9.98 -24.37
C ASP A 126 -18.03 -8.91 -23.50
N THR A 127 -19.23 -9.23 -23.03
CA THR A 127 -20.03 -8.34 -22.18
C THR A 127 -19.76 -8.54 -20.69
N THR A 128 -18.67 -9.23 -20.34
CA THR A 128 -18.30 -9.46 -18.93
C THR A 128 -18.03 -8.12 -18.24
N LEU A 129 -18.68 -7.94 -17.08
CA LEU A 129 -18.47 -6.74 -16.24
C LEU A 129 -17.32 -7.03 -15.26
N THR A 130 -16.37 -6.11 -15.22
CA THR A 130 -15.38 -6.09 -14.13
C THR A 130 -15.96 -5.31 -12.96
N ARG A 131 -15.96 -5.89 -11.75
CA ARG A 131 -16.51 -5.28 -10.55
C ARG A 131 -15.46 -5.14 -9.45
N TYR A 132 -15.39 -3.95 -8.85
CA TYR A 132 -14.56 -3.65 -7.69
C TYR A 132 -15.42 -3.09 -6.57
N ASN A 133 -15.12 -3.50 -5.33
CA ASN A 133 -15.78 -3.00 -4.14
C ASN A 133 -14.73 -2.49 -3.16
N ALA A 134 -14.96 -1.32 -2.58
CA ALA A 134 -14.08 -0.74 -1.58
C ALA A 134 -14.90 -0.06 -0.46
N PRO A 135 -14.50 -0.20 0.81
CA PRO A 135 -15.11 0.56 1.89
C PRO A 135 -14.69 2.03 1.80
N LEU A 136 -15.61 2.93 2.09
CA LEU A 136 -15.38 4.38 2.15
C LEU A 136 -15.93 4.90 3.47
N THR A 137 -15.10 5.58 4.25
CA THR A 137 -15.53 6.32 5.44
C THR A 137 -15.45 7.82 5.16
N VAL A 138 -16.55 8.51 5.30
CA VAL A 138 -16.64 9.98 5.25
C VAL A 138 -16.73 10.48 6.69
N PRO A 139 -15.63 11.04 7.25
CA PRO A 139 -15.65 11.54 8.62
C PRO A 139 -16.52 12.80 8.74
N ALA A 140 -17.08 12.99 9.92
CA ALA A 140 -17.72 14.26 10.26
C ALA A 140 -16.64 15.33 10.49
N LEU A 141 -16.83 16.52 9.94
CA LEU A 141 -16.01 17.66 10.28
C LEU A 141 -16.38 18.14 11.70
N GLY A 142 -15.49 17.95 12.65
CA GLY A 142 -15.65 18.41 14.04
C GLY A 142 -15.25 19.88 14.23
N PRO A 143 -15.35 20.41 15.45
CA PRO A 143 -14.90 21.76 15.78
C PRO A 143 -13.37 21.85 15.91
N GLU A 144 -12.69 20.73 15.84
CA GLU A 144 -11.23 20.66 15.98
C GLU A 144 -10.55 20.91 14.62
N VAL A 145 -9.28 21.33 14.67
CA VAL A 145 -8.46 21.40 13.46
C VAL A 145 -8.32 20.00 12.87
N SER A 146 -8.54 19.89 11.58
CA SER A 146 -8.36 18.63 10.84
C SER A 146 -7.63 18.87 9.52
N VAL A 147 -7.08 17.80 8.95
CA VAL A 147 -6.45 17.80 7.62
C VAL A 147 -7.17 16.78 6.76
N SER A 148 -7.44 17.12 5.50
CA SER A 148 -8.05 16.21 4.52
C SER A 148 -7.17 14.98 4.26
N ASP A 149 -7.67 14.07 3.44
CA ASP A 149 -6.81 13.15 2.73
C ASP A 149 -5.75 13.88 1.91
N ILE A 150 -4.59 13.24 1.73
CA ILE A 150 -3.53 13.74 0.85
C ILE A 150 -3.74 13.13 -0.55
N LEU A 151 -3.97 14.00 -1.54
CA LEU A 151 -4.06 13.61 -2.94
C LEU A 151 -2.68 13.77 -3.58
N VAL A 152 -2.06 12.66 -3.94
CA VAL A 152 -0.81 12.69 -4.73
C VAL A 152 -1.10 13.19 -6.13
N ALA A 153 -0.31 14.13 -6.61
CA ALA A 153 -0.50 14.76 -7.90
C ALA A 153 0.66 14.47 -8.85
N GLU A 154 0.34 14.24 -10.10
CA GLU A 154 1.34 14.27 -11.18
C GLU A 154 1.82 15.70 -11.40
N ARG A 155 0.85 16.66 -11.42
CA ARG A 155 1.12 18.09 -11.61
C ARG A 155 -0.05 18.95 -11.16
N PHE A 156 0.23 20.22 -10.95
CA PHE A 156 -0.76 21.29 -10.74
C PHE A 156 -0.84 22.15 -12.00
N GLU A 157 -2.04 22.34 -12.52
CA GLU A 157 -2.29 23.19 -13.68
C GLU A 157 -3.20 24.35 -13.28
N LYS A 158 -2.96 25.54 -13.82
CA LYS A 158 -3.89 26.65 -13.58
C LYS A 158 -5.24 26.29 -14.18
N ALA A 159 -6.28 26.36 -13.37
CA ALA A 159 -7.62 25.98 -13.80
C ALA A 159 -8.14 26.89 -14.93
N MET A 160 -8.79 26.29 -15.92
CA MET A 160 -9.52 27.03 -16.92
C MET A 160 -10.87 27.47 -16.36
N GLU A 161 -11.40 28.56 -16.89
CA GLU A 161 -12.71 29.06 -16.50
C GLU A 161 -13.81 27.99 -16.76
N GLY A 162 -14.64 27.72 -15.74
CA GLY A 162 -15.70 26.71 -15.83
C GLY A 162 -15.26 25.26 -15.55
N THR A 163 -13.98 25.01 -15.27
CA THR A 163 -13.53 23.66 -14.87
C THR A 163 -13.50 23.51 -13.33
N PRO A 164 -13.78 22.31 -12.80
CA PRO A 164 -13.59 22.03 -11.38
C PRO A 164 -12.17 22.37 -10.94
N SER A 165 -12.02 23.12 -9.85
CA SER A 165 -10.70 23.54 -9.40
C SER A 165 -10.58 23.56 -7.89
N LYS A 166 -9.36 23.35 -7.40
CA LYS A 166 -8.96 23.49 -6.00
C LYS A 166 -8.17 24.80 -5.86
N PHE A 167 -8.80 25.82 -5.30
CA PHE A 167 -8.18 27.15 -5.12
C PHE A 167 -7.52 27.72 -6.40
N GLY A 168 -8.19 27.55 -7.54
CA GLY A 168 -7.72 28.06 -8.85
C GLY A 168 -6.76 27.14 -9.60
N TYR A 169 -6.53 25.93 -9.11
CA TYR A 169 -5.72 24.92 -9.78
C TYR A 169 -6.50 23.66 -10.05
N THR A 170 -6.27 23.06 -11.21
CA THR A 170 -6.62 21.67 -11.51
C THR A 170 -5.50 20.79 -10.98
N VAL A 171 -5.83 19.86 -10.10
CA VAL A 171 -4.90 18.86 -9.57
C VAL A 171 -5.05 17.59 -10.39
N VAL A 172 -4.03 17.25 -11.16
CA VAL A 172 -4.02 16.00 -11.93
C VAL A 172 -3.52 14.88 -11.01
N PRO A 173 -4.36 13.89 -10.66
CA PRO A 173 -3.96 12.86 -9.70
C PRO A 173 -2.91 11.92 -10.30
N LEU A 174 -2.00 11.45 -9.45
CA LEU A 174 -1.07 10.36 -9.72
C LEU A 174 -1.51 9.15 -8.89
N LEU A 175 -2.18 8.19 -9.53
CA LEU A 175 -2.80 7.05 -8.86
C LEU A 175 -1.79 5.90 -8.72
N THR A 176 -0.72 6.14 -7.97
CA THR A 176 0.26 5.13 -7.60
C THR A 176 0.87 5.45 -6.25
N ASP A 177 1.17 4.44 -5.50
CA ASP A 177 2.01 4.51 -4.31
C ASP A 177 3.46 4.06 -4.58
N TYR A 178 3.78 3.70 -5.84
CA TYR A 178 5.11 3.27 -6.27
C TYR A 178 5.78 4.33 -7.13
N PHE A 179 6.93 4.83 -6.68
CA PHE A 179 7.72 5.90 -7.28
C PHE A 179 9.04 5.35 -7.79
N PRO A 180 9.14 4.92 -9.06
CA PRO A 180 10.39 4.52 -9.68
C PRO A 180 11.32 5.74 -9.85
N LYS A 181 12.59 5.50 -10.17
CA LYS A 181 13.63 6.56 -10.28
C LYS A 181 13.29 7.66 -11.30
N GLU A 182 12.47 7.33 -12.30
CA GLU A 182 12.02 8.23 -13.37
C GLU A 182 11.10 9.35 -12.84
N ILE A 183 10.38 9.09 -11.74
CA ILE A 183 9.58 10.11 -11.05
C ILE A 183 10.49 10.83 -10.05
N SER A 184 10.97 12.01 -10.42
CA SER A 184 11.91 12.79 -9.61
C SER A 184 11.25 13.70 -8.57
N ASN A 185 9.94 13.97 -8.71
CA ASN A 185 9.20 14.87 -7.83
C ASN A 185 8.05 14.14 -7.15
N LEU A 186 7.83 14.47 -5.88
CA LEU A 186 6.62 14.12 -5.14
C LEU A 186 5.81 15.40 -4.97
N SER A 187 4.69 15.49 -5.69
CA SER A 187 3.72 16.57 -5.55
C SER A 187 2.47 16.06 -4.88
N PHE A 188 1.87 16.84 -3.97
CA PHE A 188 0.59 16.47 -3.36
C PHE A 188 -0.22 17.67 -2.91
N TYR A 189 -1.52 17.46 -2.83
CA TYR A 189 -2.51 18.41 -2.37
C TYR A 189 -3.19 17.93 -1.09
N ALA A 190 -3.46 18.86 -0.16
CA ALA A 190 -4.28 18.63 1.03
C ALA A 190 -4.96 19.94 1.45
N GLU A 191 -5.89 19.87 2.39
CA GLU A 191 -6.59 21.02 2.97
C GLU A 191 -6.61 20.94 4.49
N VAL A 192 -6.41 22.08 5.15
CA VAL A 192 -6.55 22.21 6.60
C VAL A 192 -7.86 22.93 6.90
N TYR A 193 -8.66 22.37 7.82
CA TYR A 193 -9.97 22.87 8.21
C TYR A 193 -10.02 23.24 9.68
N GLY A 194 -10.94 24.13 10.05
CA GLY A 194 -11.27 24.45 11.44
C GLY A 194 -10.22 25.27 12.18
N ALA A 195 -9.17 25.77 11.49
CA ALA A 195 -8.13 26.56 12.13
C ALA A 195 -8.64 27.92 12.63
N GLU A 196 -9.50 28.60 11.89
CA GLU A 196 -10.10 29.88 12.27
C GLU A 196 -11.05 29.72 13.46
N GLU A 197 -11.84 28.67 13.46
CA GLU A 197 -12.84 28.37 14.50
C GLU A 197 -12.16 28.01 15.83
N MET A 198 -11.10 27.21 15.79
CA MET A 198 -10.42 26.72 16.98
C MET A 198 -9.39 27.70 17.54
N LEU A 199 -8.61 28.36 16.68
CA LEU A 199 -7.48 29.22 17.09
C LEU A 199 -7.83 30.70 17.15
N GLY A 200 -8.96 31.07 16.53
CA GLY A 200 -9.40 32.44 16.33
C GLY A 200 -8.87 33.04 15.02
N LYS A 201 -9.66 33.96 14.47
CA LYS A 201 -9.38 34.63 13.19
C LYS A 201 -8.00 35.28 13.20
N ASP A 202 -7.27 35.15 12.10
CA ASP A 202 -5.91 35.69 11.90
C ASP A 202 -4.85 35.17 12.90
N SER A 203 -5.17 34.22 13.77
CA SER A 203 -4.22 33.57 14.65
C SER A 203 -3.15 32.81 13.83
N LEU A 204 -1.88 32.92 14.28
CA LEU A 204 -0.80 32.21 13.60
C LEU A 204 -0.66 30.78 14.16
N TYR A 205 -0.47 29.83 13.27
CA TYR A 205 -0.12 28.45 13.57
C TYR A 205 1.03 27.98 12.68
N LEU A 206 1.61 26.82 12.99
CA LEU A 206 2.64 26.21 12.15
C LEU A 206 2.01 25.11 11.31
N LEU A 207 2.19 25.21 10.01
CA LEU A 207 1.84 24.20 9.02
C LEU A 207 3.13 23.56 8.51
N THR A 208 3.29 22.28 8.76
CA THR A 208 4.46 21.51 8.32
C THR A 208 4.02 20.45 7.34
N TYR A 209 4.73 20.34 6.24
CA TYR A 209 4.61 19.19 5.34
C TYR A 209 5.99 18.64 5.03
N GLN A 210 6.11 17.32 4.97
CA GLN A 210 7.39 16.63 4.98
C GLN A 210 7.32 15.23 4.40
N VAL A 211 8.49 14.72 4.00
CA VAL A 211 8.70 13.30 3.68
C VAL A 211 9.36 12.65 4.88
N GLU A 212 8.79 11.56 5.36
CA GLU A 212 9.29 10.79 6.51
C GLU A 212 9.63 9.36 6.09
N THR A 213 10.59 8.76 6.78
CA THR A 213 10.75 7.30 6.72
C THR A 213 9.55 6.61 7.37
N PHE A 214 9.05 5.58 6.72
CA PHE A 214 7.84 4.86 7.17
C PHE A 214 8.02 4.24 8.56
N GLU A 215 9.17 3.64 8.82
CA GLU A 215 9.44 2.88 10.03
C GLU A 215 9.70 3.78 11.24
N SER A 216 10.55 4.80 11.10
CA SER A 216 10.95 5.66 12.22
C SER A 216 10.10 6.91 12.38
N ARG A 217 9.31 7.27 11.36
CA ARG A 217 8.50 8.50 11.30
C ARG A 217 9.30 9.78 11.53
N LYS A 218 10.55 9.75 11.13
CA LYS A 218 11.42 10.92 11.17
C LYS A 218 11.48 11.58 9.81
N PRO A 219 11.50 12.91 9.74
CA PRO A 219 11.72 13.62 8.49
C PRO A 219 13.00 13.14 7.82
N TYR A 220 12.94 12.90 6.51
CA TYR A 220 14.10 12.49 5.74
C TYR A 220 14.88 13.72 5.25
N GLY A 221 16.05 13.93 5.84
CA GLY A 221 16.94 15.03 5.44
C GLY A 221 16.25 16.40 5.46
N GLN A 222 16.36 17.12 4.35
CA GLN A 222 15.77 18.45 4.18
C GLN A 222 14.37 18.45 3.55
N LEU A 223 13.76 17.28 3.35
CA LEU A 223 12.43 17.15 2.76
C LEU A 223 11.34 17.51 3.79
N LYS A 224 11.46 18.71 4.35
CA LYS A 224 10.54 19.29 5.33
C LYS A 224 10.41 20.79 5.10
N ILE A 225 9.18 21.25 5.03
CA ILE A 225 8.83 22.67 4.92
C ILE A 225 7.90 23.01 6.07
N THR A 226 8.21 24.08 6.79
CA THR A 226 7.39 24.60 7.89
C THR A 226 7.09 26.07 7.66
N ASN A 227 5.82 26.39 7.58
CA ASN A 227 5.32 27.75 7.35
C ASN A 227 4.51 28.24 8.55
N ARG A 228 4.63 29.54 8.85
CA ARG A 228 3.68 30.22 9.74
C ARG A 228 2.52 30.73 8.91
N VAL A 229 1.34 30.22 9.18
CA VAL A 229 0.13 30.49 8.42
C VAL A 229 -0.90 31.18 9.31
N LYS A 230 -1.68 32.10 8.74
CA LYS A 230 -2.83 32.70 9.42
C LYS A 230 -4.01 31.74 9.34
N ALA A 231 -4.71 31.60 10.46
CA ALA A 231 -5.89 30.78 10.56
C ALA A 231 -7.00 31.30 9.63
N LYS A 232 -7.52 30.38 8.83
CA LYS A 232 -8.67 30.54 7.92
C LYS A 232 -9.58 29.33 8.08
N SER A 233 -10.79 29.41 7.58
CA SER A 233 -11.73 28.29 7.59
C SER A 233 -11.20 27.10 6.76
N VAL A 234 -10.54 27.39 5.63
CA VAL A 234 -9.85 26.37 4.80
C VAL A 234 -8.51 26.94 4.35
N GLU A 235 -7.43 26.20 4.58
CA GLU A 235 -6.10 26.51 4.06
C GLU A 235 -5.61 25.41 3.13
N PRO A 236 -5.41 25.69 1.83
CA PRO A 236 -4.90 24.71 0.87
C PRO A 236 -3.40 24.50 1.05
N VAL A 237 -2.97 23.25 0.87
CA VAL A 237 -1.56 22.83 0.86
C VAL A 237 -1.23 22.31 -0.52
N PHE A 238 -0.34 22.98 -1.23
CA PHE A 238 0.29 22.51 -2.45
C PHE A 238 1.76 22.27 -2.12
N ALA A 239 2.17 21.02 -2.12
CA ALA A 239 3.52 20.61 -1.76
C ALA A 239 4.22 19.97 -2.95
N GLU A 240 5.49 20.33 -3.14
CA GLU A 240 6.37 19.72 -4.13
C GLU A 240 7.74 19.47 -3.49
N PHE A 241 8.24 18.24 -3.60
CA PHE A 241 9.54 17.83 -3.12
C PHE A 241 10.34 17.17 -4.24
N ASP A 242 11.59 17.60 -4.42
CA ASP A 242 12.55 16.87 -5.22
C ASP A 242 12.98 15.59 -4.48
N ILE A 243 12.54 14.44 -4.96
CA ILE A 243 12.87 13.12 -4.43
C ILE A 243 13.90 12.38 -5.29
N SER A 244 14.58 13.08 -6.20
CA SER A 244 15.59 12.48 -7.09
C SER A 244 16.71 11.80 -6.31
N THR A 245 17.08 12.36 -5.14
CA THR A 245 18.10 11.81 -4.25
C THR A 245 17.54 10.94 -3.13
N LEU A 246 16.21 10.73 -3.07
CA LEU A 246 15.59 9.88 -2.06
C LEU A 246 15.89 8.40 -2.39
N PRO A 247 16.51 7.63 -1.49
CA PRO A 247 16.86 6.22 -1.72
C PRO A 247 15.63 5.31 -1.82
N SER A 248 15.85 4.06 -2.24
CA SER A 248 14.81 3.03 -2.18
C SER A 248 14.38 2.79 -0.74
N GLY A 249 13.06 2.73 -0.53
CA GLY A 249 12.48 2.53 0.80
C GLY A 249 11.00 2.87 0.83
N ASN A 250 10.42 2.72 2.01
CA ASN A 250 9.05 3.07 2.31
C ASN A 250 9.01 4.43 3.02
N TYR A 251 8.13 5.31 2.57
CA TYR A 251 8.05 6.69 3.04
C TYR A 251 6.61 7.13 3.26
N LEU A 252 6.50 8.28 3.92
CA LEU A 252 5.24 8.99 4.15
C LEU A 252 5.37 10.42 3.65
N ALA A 253 4.42 10.87 2.86
CA ALA A 253 4.11 12.29 2.76
C ALA A 253 3.20 12.64 3.95
N ALA A 254 3.57 13.61 4.76
CA ALA A 254 2.83 13.99 5.95
C ALA A 254 2.54 15.49 5.96
N VAL A 255 1.33 15.84 6.42
CA VAL A 255 0.91 17.22 6.70
C VAL A 255 0.55 17.32 8.17
N GLU A 256 1.14 18.25 8.88
CA GLU A 256 1.00 18.44 10.33
C GLU A 256 0.67 19.90 10.67
N VAL A 257 -0.25 20.07 11.58
CA VAL A 257 -0.68 21.38 12.10
C VAL A 257 -0.32 21.47 13.57
N PHE A 258 0.46 22.47 13.95
CA PHE A 258 0.85 22.74 15.34
C PHE A 258 0.36 24.11 15.80
N ASN A 259 -0.05 24.20 17.06
CA ASN A 259 -0.35 25.50 17.67
C ASN A 259 0.95 26.27 18.00
N ARG A 260 0.82 27.49 18.54
CA ARG A 260 1.96 28.31 18.94
C ARG A 260 2.85 27.71 20.04
N ALA A 261 2.29 26.80 20.84
CA ALA A 261 3.02 26.09 21.90
C ALA A 261 3.74 24.82 21.37
N GLY A 262 3.67 24.54 20.06
CA GLY A 262 4.28 23.36 19.46
C GLY A 262 3.49 22.06 19.69
N VAL A 263 2.23 22.15 20.11
CA VAL A 263 1.35 20.99 20.28
C VAL A 263 0.76 20.63 18.93
N LEU A 264 0.87 19.34 18.55
CA LEU A 264 0.25 18.80 17.33
C LEU A 264 -1.27 18.83 17.50
N LEU A 265 -1.96 19.50 16.59
CA LEU A 265 -3.43 19.60 16.53
C LEU A 265 -4.02 18.60 15.55
N ALA A 266 -3.44 18.47 14.38
CA ALA A 266 -3.93 17.59 13.32
C ALA A 266 -2.79 17.03 12.47
N ARG A 267 -3.00 15.85 11.90
CA ARG A 267 -2.06 15.19 10.99
C ARG A 267 -2.81 14.35 9.96
N SER A 268 -2.34 14.41 8.72
CA SER A 268 -2.68 13.47 7.65
C SER A 268 -1.42 12.94 7.01
N GLU A 269 -1.48 11.73 6.46
CA GLU A 269 -0.31 11.09 5.88
C GLU A 269 -0.70 10.17 4.72
N GLN A 270 0.16 10.10 3.71
CA GLN A 270 0.03 9.23 2.54
C GLN A 270 1.30 8.39 2.40
N PHE A 271 1.11 7.08 2.30
CA PHE A 271 2.21 6.14 2.04
C PHE A 271 2.66 6.23 0.58
N PHE A 272 3.98 6.10 0.36
CA PHE A 272 4.55 5.80 -0.95
C PHE A 272 5.84 4.98 -0.81
N GLN A 273 6.13 4.19 -1.84
CA GLN A 273 7.33 3.39 -1.95
C GLN A 273 8.23 3.97 -3.02
N ARG A 274 9.48 4.25 -2.68
CA ARG A 274 10.51 4.73 -3.60
C ARG A 274 11.37 3.56 -4.10
N ASN A 275 11.62 3.49 -5.40
CA ASN A 275 12.65 2.64 -5.99
C ASN A 275 13.68 3.49 -6.72
N ASN A 276 14.85 3.63 -6.12
CA ASN A 276 15.95 4.43 -6.64
C ASN A 276 17.27 3.75 -6.34
N LYS A 277 18.14 3.58 -7.33
CA LYS A 277 19.41 2.88 -7.19
C LYS A 277 20.50 3.67 -6.44
N ILE A 278 20.11 4.67 -5.66
CA ILE A 278 21.07 5.43 -4.86
C ILE A 278 21.60 4.55 -3.74
N THR A 279 22.91 4.48 -3.65
CA THR A 279 23.59 3.79 -2.54
C THR A 279 23.50 4.68 -1.31
N LEU A 280 22.73 4.24 -0.32
CA LEU A 280 22.74 4.87 1.00
C LEU A 280 24.15 4.75 1.60
N GLN A 281 24.74 5.88 1.95
CA GLN A 281 25.93 5.92 2.81
C GLN A 281 25.45 6.22 4.23
N TYR A 282 25.65 5.28 5.12
CA TYR A 282 25.49 5.52 6.55
C TYR A 282 26.74 6.23 7.04
N ASP A 283 26.54 7.33 7.74
CA ASP A 283 27.66 8.05 8.36
C ASP A 283 28.15 7.24 9.59
N LEU A 284 29.08 6.31 9.31
CA LEU A 284 29.71 5.51 10.35
C LEU A 284 30.61 6.37 11.24
N GLN A 285 31.12 7.51 10.72
CA GLN A 285 31.97 8.41 11.49
C GLN A 285 31.18 9.11 12.61
N ALA A 286 29.90 9.38 12.40
CA ALA A 286 29.03 9.89 13.46
C ALA A 286 28.85 8.90 14.63
N LEU A 287 29.10 7.61 14.42
CA LEU A 287 29.08 6.61 15.48
C LEU A 287 30.38 6.57 16.27
N ASP A 288 31.52 6.97 15.69
CA ASP A 288 32.85 6.88 16.34
C ASP A 288 33.00 7.80 17.55
N GLU A 289 32.14 8.84 17.68
CA GLU A 289 32.15 9.77 18.79
C GLU A 289 31.35 9.27 20.02
N LEU A 290 30.60 8.17 19.90
CA LEU A 290 29.76 7.65 20.98
C LEU A 290 30.56 6.84 22.00
N ASN A 291 30.61 7.29 23.25
CA ASN A 291 31.18 6.52 24.35
C ASN A 291 30.16 5.51 24.89
N ILE A 292 30.28 4.24 24.49
CA ILE A 292 29.34 3.16 24.83
C ILE A 292 29.76 2.35 26.07
N GLY A 293 30.98 2.56 26.59
CA GLY A 293 31.55 1.73 27.67
C GLY A 293 30.69 1.67 28.94
N ASN A 294 29.92 2.72 29.23
CA ASN A 294 29.03 2.79 30.41
C ASN A 294 27.55 2.53 30.07
N THR A 295 27.25 2.01 28.88
CA THR A 295 25.90 1.70 28.45
C THR A 295 25.57 0.23 28.64
N PHE A 296 24.27 -0.13 28.60
CA PHE A 296 23.82 -1.53 28.69
C PHE A 296 24.37 -2.41 27.57
N VAL A 297 24.80 -1.82 26.46
CA VAL A 297 25.33 -2.54 25.31
C VAL A 297 26.79 -3.00 25.56
N GLY A 298 27.54 -2.31 26.41
CA GLY A 298 28.91 -2.70 26.79
C GLY A 298 29.01 -4.10 27.40
N ALA A 299 27.92 -4.63 27.94
CA ALA A 299 27.87 -6.02 28.45
C ALA A 299 27.87 -7.09 27.35
N TYR A 300 27.57 -6.74 26.10
CA TYR A 300 27.55 -7.67 24.97
C TYR A 300 28.92 -7.74 24.30
N THR A 301 29.80 -8.62 24.79
CA THR A 301 31.20 -8.76 24.30
C THR A 301 31.39 -9.89 23.29
N ASP A 302 30.42 -10.82 23.19
CA ASP A 302 30.42 -11.90 22.22
C ASP A 302 29.80 -11.41 20.89
N THR A 303 30.65 -11.37 19.84
CA THR A 303 30.27 -10.87 18.51
C THR A 303 29.22 -11.73 17.81
N ASP A 304 29.17 -13.03 18.08
CA ASP A 304 28.18 -13.94 17.50
C ASP A 304 26.80 -13.66 18.08
N THR A 305 26.70 -13.55 19.39
CA THR A 305 25.46 -13.19 20.08
C THR A 305 24.99 -11.80 19.68
N LEU A 306 25.90 -10.84 19.58
CA LEU A 306 25.58 -9.47 19.20
C LEU A 306 25.09 -9.40 17.75
N ALA A 307 25.72 -10.14 16.84
CA ALA A 307 25.28 -10.24 15.44
C ALA A 307 23.86 -10.84 15.33
N GLU A 308 23.56 -11.88 16.11
CA GLU A 308 22.22 -12.48 16.15
C GLU A 308 21.18 -11.48 16.68
N HIS A 309 21.52 -10.72 17.72
CA HIS A 309 20.63 -9.68 18.24
C HIS A 309 20.38 -8.60 17.20
N ILE A 310 21.42 -8.09 16.54
CA ILE A 310 21.29 -7.08 15.48
C ILE A 310 20.47 -7.62 14.30
N ALA A 311 20.68 -8.86 13.87
CA ALA A 311 19.90 -9.48 12.81
C ALA A 311 18.41 -9.55 13.16
N SER A 312 18.07 -9.71 14.44
CA SER A 312 16.68 -9.71 14.91
C SER A 312 15.98 -8.35 14.83
N PHE A 313 16.72 -7.24 14.61
CA PHE A 313 16.12 -5.89 14.45
C PHE A 313 15.50 -5.68 13.07
N ARG A 314 15.84 -6.52 12.09
CA ARG A 314 15.42 -6.37 10.70
C ARG A 314 13.92 -6.07 10.51
N PRO A 315 12.98 -6.68 11.24
CA PRO A 315 11.55 -6.39 11.11
C PRO A 315 11.16 -4.93 11.42
N ILE A 316 11.85 -4.28 12.36
CA ILE A 316 11.55 -2.91 12.82
C ILE A 316 12.58 -1.88 12.34
N ALA A 317 13.54 -2.31 11.53
CA ALA A 317 14.60 -1.47 10.96
C ALA A 317 14.08 -0.69 9.73
N ASP A 318 14.54 0.54 9.57
CA ASP A 318 14.33 1.29 8.33
C ASP A 318 15.19 0.73 7.18
N ALA A 319 15.03 1.30 5.97
CA ALA A 319 15.73 0.79 4.78
C ALA A 319 17.26 0.86 4.90
N LEU A 320 17.77 1.93 5.55
CA LEU A 320 19.21 2.12 5.76
C LEU A 320 19.76 1.16 6.81
N GLU A 321 19.06 1.05 7.93
CA GLU A 321 19.40 0.12 9.01
C GLU A 321 19.36 -1.33 8.51
N ARG A 322 18.36 -1.71 7.70
CA ARG A 322 18.30 -3.06 7.08
C ARG A 322 19.52 -3.34 6.22
N LYS A 323 19.95 -2.39 5.41
CA LYS A 323 21.17 -2.55 4.61
C LYS A 323 22.40 -2.77 5.48
N ILE A 324 22.53 -2.06 6.59
CA ILE A 324 23.63 -2.26 7.53
C ILE A 324 23.54 -3.64 8.18
N ILE A 325 22.35 -4.03 8.62
CA ILE A 325 22.09 -5.34 9.21
C ILE A 325 22.46 -6.47 8.24
N ASP A 326 22.14 -6.32 6.95
CA ASP A 326 22.35 -7.35 5.94
C ASP A 326 23.82 -7.41 5.43
N ASP A 327 24.56 -6.27 5.39
CA ASP A 327 25.85 -6.19 4.68
C ASP A 327 27.10 -6.13 5.57
N ARG A 328 27.00 -5.60 6.80
CA ARG A 328 28.18 -5.07 7.52
C ARG A 328 28.78 -5.99 8.59
N TRP A 329 28.13 -7.03 9.05
CA TRP A 329 28.61 -7.82 10.20
C TRP A 329 29.50 -8.98 9.83
N LYS A 330 29.98 -9.02 8.60
CA LYS A 330 30.93 -10.05 8.13
C LYS A 330 32.28 -9.92 8.82
N ASP A 331 32.73 -8.70 9.07
CA ASP A 331 34.03 -8.39 9.68
C ASP A 331 34.02 -8.43 11.23
N ARG A 332 32.80 -8.53 11.84
CA ARG A 332 32.59 -8.68 13.29
C ARG A 332 33.33 -7.67 14.16
N ASP A 333 33.35 -6.41 13.73
CA ASP A 333 33.87 -5.31 14.53
C ASP A 333 32.97 -5.07 15.74
N LEU A 334 33.43 -5.47 16.93
CA LEU A 334 32.66 -5.40 18.17
C LEU A 334 32.25 -3.97 18.52
N ASP A 335 33.16 -3.02 18.39
CA ASP A 335 32.92 -1.62 18.75
C ASP A 335 31.84 -1.01 17.86
N LEU A 336 31.96 -1.22 16.54
CA LEU A 336 30.96 -0.76 15.56
C LEU A 336 29.60 -1.42 15.78
N MET A 337 29.57 -2.72 16.09
CA MET A 337 28.32 -3.45 16.36
C MET A 337 27.64 -2.93 17.62
N GLN A 338 28.38 -2.67 18.69
CA GLN A 338 27.88 -2.11 19.94
C GLN A 338 27.33 -0.69 19.74
N ARG A 339 28.01 0.17 18.98
CA ARG A 339 27.57 1.53 18.66
C ARG A 339 26.29 1.52 17.81
N PHE A 340 26.22 0.69 16.78
CA PHE A 340 25.00 0.53 16.00
C PHE A 340 23.84 0.05 16.87
N PHE A 341 24.06 -0.95 17.71
CA PHE A 341 23.06 -1.48 18.61
C PHE A 341 22.51 -0.40 19.57
N TYR A 342 23.39 0.36 20.19
CA TYR A 342 23.02 1.46 21.09
C TYR A 342 22.23 2.53 20.36
N THR A 343 22.71 2.99 19.20
CA THR A 343 22.05 4.03 18.39
C THR A 343 20.70 3.58 17.90
N PHE A 344 20.58 2.31 17.49
CA PHE A 344 19.31 1.74 17.05
C PHE A 344 18.20 1.91 18.10
N TRP A 345 18.51 1.63 19.35
CA TRP A 345 17.52 1.70 20.44
C TRP A 345 17.34 3.11 21.01
N THR A 346 18.38 3.93 21.08
CA THR A 346 18.27 5.35 21.46
C THR A 346 17.41 6.14 20.47
N ASN A 347 17.44 5.78 19.20
CA ASN A 347 16.58 6.39 18.20
C ASN A 347 15.10 6.05 18.37
N ARG A 348 14.77 5.01 19.10
CA ARG A 348 13.39 4.49 19.25
C ARG A 348 12.78 4.72 20.63
N SER A 349 13.60 4.92 21.65
CA SER A 349 13.10 5.05 23.02
C SER A 349 14.01 5.95 23.87
N ASN A 350 13.42 6.70 24.78
CA ASN A 350 14.14 7.45 25.82
C ASN A 350 14.75 6.53 26.88
N ASP A 351 14.24 5.28 26.99
CA ASP A 351 14.82 4.19 27.78
C ASP A 351 15.16 3.03 26.85
N PRO A 352 16.35 3.08 26.20
CA PRO A 352 16.77 2.12 25.21
C PRO A 352 16.99 0.70 25.76
N GLU A 353 17.40 0.58 27.02
CA GLU A 353 17.61 -0.71 27.66
C GLU A 353 16.30 -1.45 27.89
N SER A 354 15.30 -0.78 28.43
CA SER A 354 13.98 -1.37 28.69
C SER A 354 13.29 -1.74 27.37
N ALA A 355 13.40 -0.88 26.36
CA ALA A 355 12.86 -1.14 25.03
C ALA A 355 13.48 -2.39 24.39
N TRP A 356 14.81 -2.50 24.44
CA TRP A 356 15.51 -3.69 23.96
C TRP A 356 15.10 -4.96 24.76
N ARG A 357 15.04 -4.89 26.06
CA ARG A 357 14.67 -6.03 26.90
C ARG A 357 13.28 -6.56 26.54
N SER A 358 12.33 -5.65 26.34
CA SER A 358 10.96 -5.98 25.93
C SER A 358 10.93 -6.62 24.53
N TYR A 359 11.63 -6.03 23.56
CA TYR A 359 11.72 -6.57 22.20
C TYR A 359 12.40 -7.94 22.17
N ARG A 360 13.49 -8.10 22.91
CA ARG A 360 14.21 -9.40 23.03
C ARG A 360 13.31 -10.51 23.54
N ALA A 361 12.43 -10.20 24.50
CA ALA A 361 11.47 -11.18 25.02
C ALA A 361 10.52 -11.66 23.90
N GLU A 362 10.05 -10.75 23.03
CA GLU A 362 9.23 -11.12 21.87
C GLU A 362 10.05 -11.90 20.82
N VAL A 363 11.32 -11.56 20.59
CA VAL A 363 12.21 -12.34 19.69
C VAL A 363 12.35 -13.78 20.18
N ILE A 364 12.58 -13.98 21.48
CA ILE A 364 12.69 -15.33 22.09
C ILE A 364 11.39 -16.12 21.88
N LYS A 365 10.24 -15.48 22.12
CA LYS A 365 8.93 -16.09 21.91
C LYS A 365 8.70 -16.46 20.44
N VAL A 366 8.99 -15.54 19.52
CA VAL A 366 8.88 -15.76 18.07
C VAL A 366 9.79 -16.89 17.60
N ASN A 367 11.02 -16.96 18.10
CA ASN A 367 11.95 -18.05 17.77
C ASN A 367 11.39 -19.42 18.17
N LYS A 368 10.70 -19.48 19.30
CA LYS A 368 10.08 -20.72 19.80
C LYS A 368 8.85 -21.13 18.98
N ILE A 369 8.03 -20.15 18.57
CA ILE A 369 6.71 -20.42 17.95
C ILE A 369 6.83 -20.59 16.42
N TYR A 370 7.63 -19.74 15.76
CA TYR A 370 7.69 -19.66 14.31
C TYR A 370 8.99 -20.15 13.69
N GLY A 371 9.96 -20.58 14.51
CA GLY A 371 11.16 -21.23 13.99
C GLY A 371 10.80 -22.47 13.16
N CYS A 372 11.45 -22.65 12.01
CA CYS A 372 11.22 -23.77 11.14
C CYS A 372 12.51 -24.22 10.46
N ARG A 373 12.71 -25.52 10.34
CA ARG A 373 13.91 -26.13 9.73
C ARG A 373 15.20 -25.52 10.33
N ASN A 374 15.97 -24.81 9.51
CA ASN A 374 17.24 -24.16 9.90
C ASN A 374 17.08 -22.63 10.08
N MET A 375 15.84 -22.12 10.12
CA MET A 375 15.56 -20.70 10.26
C MET A 375 15.11 -20.37 11.69
N ARG A 376 15.70 -19.32 12.27
CA ARG A 376 15.19 -18.71 13.51
C ARG A 376 13.81 -18.10 13.26
N GLY A 377 12.98 -18.04 14.28
CA GLY A 377 11.63 -17.51 14.13
C GLY A 377 11.59 -16.08 13.57
N TYR A 378 12.51 -15.19 13.99
CA TYR A 378 12.59 -13.83 13.48
C TYR A 378 12.96 -13.72 12.00
N GLN A 379 13.51 -14.80 11.41
CA GLN A 379 13.87 -14.89 10.00
C GLN A 379 12.72 -15.39 9.12
N THR A 380 11.67 -15.93 9.72
CA THR A 380 10.47 -16.39 9.00
C THR A 380 9.53 -15.23 8.73
N ASP A 381 8.72 -15.34 7.68
CA ASP A 381 7.75 -14.29 7.34
C ASP A 381 6.73 -14.07 8.45
N ARG A 382 6.26 -15.14 9.13
CA ARG A 382 5.38 -15.02 10.30
C ARG A 382 6.06 -14.30 11.45
N GLY A 383 7.31 -14.63 11.73
CA GLY A 383 8.09 -13.95 12.77
C GLY A 383 8.36 -12.50 12.46
N TYR A 384 8.65 -12.20 11.18
CA TYR A 384 8.82 -10.83 10.70
C TYR A 384 7.55 -9.99 10.94
N VAL A 385 6.39 -10.48 10.49
CA VAL A 385 5.11 -9.78 10.66
C VAL A 385 4.77 -9.62 12.14
N TYR A 386 4.97 -10.66 12.95
CA TYR A 386 4.73 -10.61 14.39
C TYR A 386 5.61 -9.55 15.09
N LEU A 387 6.91 -9.52 14.82
CA LEU A 387 7.82 -8.56 15.45
C LEU A 387 7.57 -7.12 15.00
N LYS A 388 7.06 -6.94 13.78
CA LYS A 388 6.77 -5.61 13.22
C LYS A 388 5.42 -5.04 13.69
N TYR A 389 4.39 -5.87 13.77
CA TYR A 389 3.01 -5.43 14.02
C TYR A 389 2.44 -5.92 15.36
N GLY A 390 3.18 -6.76 16.09
CA GLY A 390 2.70 -7.42 17.29
C GLY A 390 1.94 -8.73 16.99
N PRO A 391 1.34 -9.36 18.01
CA PRO A 391 0.51 -10.54 17.82
C PRO A 391 -0.77 -10.20 17.06
N PRO A 392 -1.25 -11.08 16.15
CA PRO A 392 -2.53 -10.88 15.49
C PRO A 392 -3.68 -10.93 16.50
N ASN A 393 -4.76 -10.18 16.23
CA ASN A 393 -5.95 -10.22 17.06
C ASN A 393 -6.71 -11.54 16.90
N THR A 394 -6.78 -12.05 15.68
CA THR A 394 -7.30 -13.39 15.38
C THR A 394 -6.41 -14.12 14.40
N GLN A 395 -6.34 -15.42 14.54
CA GLN A 395 -5.61 -16.32 13.66
C GLN A 395 -6.53 -17.45 13.25
N MET A 396 -6.61 -17.70 11.94
CA MET A 396 -7.37 -18.81 11.39
C MET A 396 -6.44 -19.74 10.63
N ASP A 397 -6.26 -20.95 11.15
CA ASP A 397 -5.45 -21.99 10.53
C ASP A 397 -6.31 -22.92 9.68
N ARG A 398 -5.88 -23.20 8.47
CA ARG A 398 -6.45 -24.15 7.52
C ARG A 398 -5.36 -25.05 6.98
N LEU A 399 -5.08 -26.12 7.71
CA LEU A 399 -3.96 -27.01 7.39
C LEU A 399 -4.36 -28.20 6.50
N GLN A 400 -5.67 -28.47 6.37
CA GLN A 400 -6.20 -29.65 5.70
C GLN A 400 -7.41 -29.35 4.79
N GLU A 401 -7.44 -28.16 4.19
CA GLU A 401 -8.47 -27.82 3.21
C GLU A 401 -8.20 -28.58 1.90
N LEU A 402 -9.26 -29.14 1.31
CA LEU A 402 -9.16 -29.80 0.02
C LEU A 402 -8.74 -28.79 -1.05
N ASP A 403 -7.83 -29.20 -1.94
CA ASP A 403 -7.36 -28.43 -3.09
C ASP A 403 -6.62 -27.11 -2.74
N ALA A 404 -6.32 -26.85 -1.47
CA ALA A 404 -5.49 -25.71 -1.05
C ALA A 404 -4.16 -26.17 -0.43
N TYR A 405 -3.14 -25.32 -0.53
CA TYR A 405 -1.97 -25.44 0.33
C TYR A 405 -2.35 -25.18 1.78
N PRO A 406 -1.69 -25.79 2.79
CA PRO A 406 -1.88 -25.36 4.18
C PRO A 406 -1.64 -23.87 4.33
N TYR A 407 -2.56 -23.16 4.97
CA TYR A 407 -2.47 -21.72 5.12
C TYR A 407 -2.98 -21.23 6.47
N THR A 408 -2.61 -20.00 6.82
CA THR A 408 -3.13 -19.26 7.96
C THR A 408 -3.44 -17.83 7.57
N ILE A 409 -4.57 -17.32 8.04
CA ILE A 409 -4.97 -15.92 7.89
C ILE A 409 -4.82 -15.25 9.25
N TRP A 410 -3.99 -14.21 9.30
CA TRP A 410 -3.85 -13.35 10.46
C TRP A 410 -4.64 -12.07 10.26
N HIS A 411 -5.49 -11.75 11.21
CA HIS A 411 -6.26 -10.53 11.19
C HIS A 411 -5.82 -9.61 12.31
N TYR A 412 -5.48 -8.39 11.93
CA TYR A 412 -5.12 -7.29 12.81
C TYR A 412 -6.23 -6.25 12.80
N TYR A 413 -6.87 -6.00 13.95
CA TYR A 413 -7.77 -4.86 14.10
C TYR A 413 -6.98 -3.57 13.94
N ARG A 414 -5.69 -3.61 14.33
CA ARG A 414 -4.72 -2.55 14.13
C ARG A 414 -3.34 -3.12 13.83
N ALA A 415 -2.84 -2.89 12.62
CA ALA A 415 -1.49 -3.22 12.19
C ALA A 415 -0.68 -1.92 12.08
N GLY A 416 0.05 -1.58 13.14
CA GLY A 416 0.68 -0.26 13.25
C GLY A 416 -0.38 0.85 13.20
N ARG A 417 -0.41 1.62 12.12
CA ARG A 417 -1.40 2.68 11.89
C ARG A 417 -2.62 2.24 11.07
N TYR A 418 -2.54 1.12 10.41
CA TYR A 418 -3.62 0.61 9.59
C TYR A 418 -4.60 -0.20 10.44
N SER A 419 -5.88 -0.01 10.19
CA SER A 419 -6.95 -0.77 10.84
C SER A 419 -7.51 -1.82 9.90
N ASN A 420 -8.02 -2.91 10.49
CA ASN A 420 -8.71 -3.98 9.79
C ASN A 420 -7.89 -4.57 8.63
N LYS A 421 -6.65 -5.03 8.92
CA LYS A 421 -5.71 -5.56 7.93
C LYS A 421 -5.46 -7.04 8.13
N ARG A 422 -5.30 -7.76 7.01
CA ARG A 422 -5.07 -9.20 7.00
C ARG A 422 -3.76 -9.55 6.33
N PHE A 423 -3.18 -10.67 6.77
CA PHE A 423 -2.01 -11.32 6.20
C PHE A 423 -2.34 -12.77 5.93
N ILE A 424 -1.98 -13.27 4.77
CA ILE A 424 -2.13 -14.68 4.40
C ILE A 424 -0.75 -15.29 4.28
N PHE A 425 -0.52 -16.34 5.04
CA PHE A 425 0.68 -17.16 4.96
C PHE A 425 0.27 -18.54 4.48
N TYR A 426 1.08 -19.15 3.61
CA TYR A 426 0.84 -20.49 3.12
C TYR A 426 2.12 -21.31 3.15
N GLN A 427 1.98 -22.62 3.07
CA GLN A 427 3.07 -23.58 3.06
C GLN A 427 3.23 -24.19 1.65
N PRO A 428 4.05 -23.59 0.76
CA PRO A 428 4.28 -24.13 -0.58
C PRO A 428 5.05 -25.46 -0.55
N ASP A 429 5.89 -25.64 0.45
CA ASP A 429 6.67 -26.86 0.69
C ASP A 429 6.05 -27.65 1.84
N LEU A 430 5.33 -28.71 1.51
CA LEU A 430 4.61 -29.56 2.48
C LEU A 430 5.56 -30.34 3.44
N VAL A 431 6.87 -30.18 3.32
CA VAL A 431 7.87 -30.93 4.08
C VAL A 431 8.42 -30.12 5.27
N THR A 432 8.60 -28.80 5.11
CA THR A 432 9.40 -28.00 6.06
C THR A 432 8.60 -27.32 7.18
N ASN A 433 7.30 -27.29 7.13
CA ASN A 433 6.41 -26.51 8.02
C ASN A 433 6.74 -25.00 8.04
N CYS A 434 7.50 -24.49 7.07
CA CYS A 434 7.79 -23.08 6.90
C CYS A 434 6.66 -22.42 6.13
N MET A 435 5.94 -21.50 6.76
CA MET A 435 4.93 -20.69 6.09
C MET A 435 5.55 -19.41 5.59
N VAL A 436 5.28 -19.08 4.32
CA VAL A 436 5.72 -17.84 3.68
C VAL A 436 4.54 -16.89 3.48
N LEU A 437 4.81 -15.59 3.45
CA LEU A 437 3.80 -14.57 3.20
C LEU A 437 3.34 -14.66 1.74
N LEU A 438 2.05 -14.88 1.55
CA LEU A 438 1.43 -14.94 0.22
C LEU A 438 0.79 -13.61 -0.18
N HIS A 439 0.13 -12.96 0.77
CA HIS A 439 -0.57 -11.70 0.55
C HIS A 439 -0.72 -10.89 1.84
N SER A 440 -0.76 -9.58 1.71
CA SER A 440 -1.10 -8.65 2.78
C SER A 440 -1.92 -7.48 2.25
N GLU A 441 -2.84 -6.97 3.06
CA GLU A 441 -3.55 -5.72 2.80
C GLU A 441 -2.81 -4.48 3.35
N VAL A 442 -1.63 -4.66 3.94
CA VAL A 442 -0.85 -3.55 4.51
C VAL A 442 0.04 -2.94 3.43
N PRO A 443 -0.09 -1.63 3.14
CA PRO A 443 0.82 -0.93 2.23
C PRO A 443 2.28 -1.09 2.65
N GLY A 444 3.16 -1.34 1.66
CA GLY A 444 4.58 -1.59 1.90
C GLY A 444 4.94 -3.04 2.24
N GLU A 445 3.98 -3.91 2.42
CA GLU A 445 4.17 -5.35 2.49
C GLU A 445 3.81 -6.01 1.16
N MET A 446 4.10 -7.33 1.04
CA MET A 446 3.79 -8.08 -0.17
C MET A 446 2.28 -8.05 -0.45
N GLN A 447 1.89 -7.50 -1.59
CA GLN A 447 0.52 -7.53 -2.09
C GLN A 447 0.46 -8.41 -3.33
N ASN A 448 -0.35 -9.44 -3.27
CA ASN A 448 -0.53 -10.38 -4.38
C ASN A 448 -2.02 -10.53 -4.70
N PRO A 449 -2.53 -9.87 -5.74
CA PRO A 449 -3.97 -9.97 -6.10
C PRO A 449 -4.41 -11.39 -6.47
N ARG A 450 -3.46 -12.24 -6.93
CA ARG A 450 -3.73 -13.63 -7.31
C ARG A 450 -3.50 -14.64 -6.18
N TRP A 451 -3.49 -14.19 -4.92
CA TRP A 451 -3.20 -15.04 -3.78
C TRP A 451 -4.14 -16.25 -3.69
N ASN A 452 -5.43 -16.08 -3.97
CA ASN A 452 -6.42 -17.15 -3.90
C ASN A 452 -6.16 -18.22 -4.98
N GLN A 453 -5.81 -17.79 -6.19
CA GLN A 453 -5.43 -18.72 -7.27
C GLN A 453 -4.19 -19.53 -6.86
N ILE A 454 -3.13 -18.89 -6.40
CA ILE A 454 -1.88 -19.55 -5.97
C ILE A 454 -2.15 -20.53 -4.83
N LEU A 455 -3.01 -20.16 -3.89
CA LEU A 455 -3.37 -21.00 -2.75
C LEU A 455 -3.99 -22.33 -3.19
N HIS A 456 -4.80 -22.32 -4.26
CA HIS A 456 -5.53 -23.47 -4.79
C HIS A 456 -4.81 -24.17 -5.96
N GLU A 457 -3.58 -23.80 -6.32
CA GLU A 457 -2.78 -24.47 -7.35
C GLU A 457 -2.26 -25.86 -6.93
N ARG A 458 -2.45 -26.28 -5.69
CA ARG A 458 -1.89 -27.52 -5.14
C ARG A 458 -2.21 -28.78 -5.96
N ASN A 459 -3.42 -28.88 -6.49
CA ASN A 459 -3.91 -30.07 -7.18
C ASN A 459 -4.29 -29.81 -8.66
N VAL A 460 -4.07 -28.61 -9.16
CA VAL A 460 -4.46 -28.26 -10.53
C VAL A 460 -3.35 -28.69 -11.48
N ALA A 461 -3.51 -29.88 -12.04
CA ALA A 461 -2.72 -30.35 -13.19
C ALA A 461 -3.13 -29.65 -14.52
N MET A 462 -3.99 -28.63 -14.47
CA MET A 462 -4.51 -27.93 -15.65
C MET A 462 -4.26 -26.41 -15.56
N PRO A 463 -3.60 -25.82 -16.57
CA PRO A 463 -3.26 -24.39 -16.58
C PRO A 463 -4.44 -23.43 -16.89
N ASN A 464 -5.70 -23.89 -16.88
CA ASN A 464 -6.85 -23.18 -17.46
C ASN A 464 -8.11 -23.17 -16.57
N VAL A 465 -7.98 -23.00 -15.27
CA VAL A 465 -9.16 -22.77 -14.42
C VAL A 465 -9.34 -21.26 -14.23
N ASP A 466 -10.54 -20.77 -14.53
CA ASP A 466 -10.95 -19.38 -14.32
C ASP A 466 -10.64 -18.93 -12.88
N PRO A 467 -9.85 -17.87 -12.66
CA PRO A 467 -9.54 -17.39 -11.31
C PRO A 467 -10.76 -17.09 -10.45
N ALA A 468 -11.88 -16.71 -11.07
CA ALA A 468 -13.15 -16.46 -10.38
C ALA A 468 -13.87 -17.75 -9.93
N GLN A 469 -13.50 -18.92 -10.47
CA GLN A 469 -14.14 -20.20 -10.18
C GLN A 469 -13.28 -21.15 -9.32
N VAL A 470 -12.01 -20.82 -9.10
CA VAL A 470 -11.09 -21.70 -8.35
C VAL A 470 -11.58 -21.98 -6.93
N GLY A 471 -12.24 -21.02 -6.29
CA GLY A 471 -12.80 -21.18 -4.95
C GLY A 471 -14.13 -21.95 -4.88
N THR A 472 -14.85 -22.11 -5.98
CA THR A 472 -16.23 -22.67 -5.97
C THR A 472 -16.33 -24.11 -6.44
N GLN A 473 -15.41 -24.59 -7.26
CA GLN A 473 -15.49 -25.94 -7.85
C GLN A 473 -15.14 -27.09 -6.88
N SER A 474 -14.35 -26.82 -5.85
CA SER A 474 -13.85 -27.84 -4.92
C SER A 474 -14.17 -27.58 -3.45
N GLY A 475 -15.03 -26.60 -3.14
CA GLY A 475 -15.39 -26.29 -1.75
C GLY A 475 -14.35 -25.42 -1.04
N GLY A 476 -13.45 -24.76 -1.77
CA GLY A 476 -12.51 -23.77 -1.22
C GLY A 476 -13.27 -22.58 -0.64
N ARG A 477 -12.95 -22.21 0.61
CA ARG A 477 -13.63 -21.15 1.37
C ARG A 477 -12.65 -20.05 1.80
N ALA A 478 -11.49 -19.98 1.16
CA ALA A 478 -10.45 -19.03 1.57
C ALA A 478 -10.91 -17.56 1.48
N ASP A 479 -11.67 -17.19 0.43
CA ASP A 479 -12.27 -15.87 0.27
C ASP A 479 -13.27 -15.55 1.36
N GLU A 480 -14.17 -16.51 1.67
CA GLU A 480 -15.14 -16.33 2.75
C GLU A 480 -14.45 -16.09 4.10
N PHE A 481 -13.37 -16.84 4.38
CA PHE A 481 -12.61 -16.69 5.62
C PHE A 481 -11.78 -15.40 5.64
N PHE A 482 -11.36 -14.94 4.46
CA PHE A 482 -10.66 -13.67 4.34
C PHE A 482 -11.59 -12.49 4.62
N ASP A 483 -12.82 -12.53 4.11
CA ASP A 483 -13.78 -11.43 4.22
C ASP A 483 -14.64 -11.44 5.50
N MET A 484 -14.64 -12.56 6.25
CA MET A 484 -15.41 -12.64 7.50
C MET A 484 -14.99 -11.57 8.50
N PRO A 485 -15.89 -10.66 8.93
CA PRO A 485 -15.65 -9.82 10.08
C PRO A 485 -15.66 -10.69 11.35
N ARG A 486 -14.67 -10.55 12.20
CA ARG A 486 -14.58 -11.24 13.49
C ARG A 486 -14.26 -10.26 14.61
#